data_ff4b0b3f4c242fac279d03ed6030049e
#
_entry.id   ff4b0b3f4c242fac279d03ed6030049e
#
_cell.length_a   1.000
_cell.length_b   1.000
_cell.length_c   1.000
_cell.angle_alpha   90.00
_cell.angle_beta   90.00
_cell.angle_gamma   90.00
#
_symmetry.space_group_name_H-M   'P 1'
#
loop_
_entity.id
_entity.type
_entity.pdbx_description
1 polymer ?
#
loop_
_entity_poly.entity_id
_entity_poly.type
_entity_poly.pdbx_seq_one_letter_code
_entity_poly.pdbx_strand_id
1 'polypeptide(L)'
;MSRKIRTEAVDFLFDAVLSLKNHEECYTFFEDVCTVNELLSLSQRFEVAKMLREQKTYLEIAEKTGASTATISRVNRSLNYGNDGYDMVFARLSKDPEATEE
;
A
#
# COMPACT_ATOMS: atom_id res chain seq x y z
N MET A 1 16.86 8.72 -7.07
CA MET A 1 15.64 8.83 -6.36
C MET A 1 15.54 7.85 -5.28
N SER A 2 15.41 6.57 -5.60
CA SER A 2 15.22 5.58 -4.56
C SER A 2 16.40 5.47 -3.62
N ARG A 3 17.57 5.95 -4.01
CA ARG A 3 18.74 5.88 -3.13
C ARG A 3 18.58 6.67 -1.85
N LYS A 4 17.79 7.75 -1.90
CA LYS A 4 17.65 8.61 -0.73
C LYS A 4 16.94 7.90 0.42
N ILE A 5 16.15 6.88 0.12
CA ILE A 5 15.44 6.15 1.17
C ILE A 5 16.16 4.88 1.58
N ARG A 6 17.25 4.51 0.89
CA ARG A 6 17.97 3.28 1.21
C ARG A 6 19.03 3.57 2.25
N THR A 7 18.60 3.68 3.48
CA THR A 7 19.47 3.94 4.63
C THR A 7 19.42 2.77 5.58
N GLU A 8 20.38 2.72 6.49
CA GLU A 8 20.36 1.67 7.50
C GLU A 8 19.11 1.73 8.36
N ALA A 9 18.64 2.93 8.64
CA ALA A 9 17.44 3.08 9.46
C ALA A 9 16.21 2.51 8.75
N VAL A 10 16.10 2.74 7.45
CA VAL A 10 14.97 2.21 6.69
C VAL A 10 15.09 0.69 6.57
N ASP A 11 16.29 0.17 6.35
CA ASP A 11 16.51 -1.27 6.32
C ASP A 11 16.07 -1.90 7.64
N PHE A 12 16.42 -1.26 8.75
CA PHE A 12 16.06 -1.76 10.06
C PHE A 12 14.55 -1.76 10.27
N LEU A 13 13.89 -0.71 9.79
CA LEU A 13 12.43 -0.67 9.82
C LEU A 13 11.83 -1.83 9.03
N PHE A 14 12.37 -2.09 7.84
CA PHE A 14 11.87 -3.18 7.02
C PHE A 14 12.12 -4.54 7.66
N ASP A 15 13.26 -4.69 8.36
CA ASP A 15 13.47 -5.91 9.13
C ASP A 15 12.37 -6.10 10.16
N ALA A 16 11.97 -5.01 10.81
CA ALA A 16 10.88 -5.08 11.79
C ALA A 16 9.57 -5.47 11.11
N VAL A 17 9.26 -4.86 9.97
CA VAL A 17 8.03 -5.17 9.24
C VAL A 17 8.02 -6.64 8.83
N LEU A 18 9.16 -7.14 8.35
CA LEU A 18 9.24 -8.52 7.89
C LEU A 18 9.15 -9.53 9.04
N SER A 19 9.30 -9.10 10.27
CA SER A 19 9.17 -9.99 11.43
C SER A 19 7.72 -10.18 11.87
N LEU A 20 6.80 -9.37 11.35
CA LEU A 20 5.39 -9.44 11.74
C LEU A 20 4.75 -10.68 11.15
N LYS A 21 3.92 -11.35 11.94
CA LYS A 21 3.41 -12.67 11.60
C LYS A 21 1.94 -12.73 11.23
N ASN A 22 1.16 -11.73 11.63
CA ASN A 22 -0.26 -11.74 11.36
C ASN A 22 -0.82 -10.33 11.43
N HIS A 23 -2.11 -10.19 11.12
CA HIS A 23 -2.76 -8.88 11.12
C HIS A 23 -2.71 -8.21 12.47
N GLU A 24 -2.91 -8.97 13.53
CA GLU A 24 -2.92 -8.39 14.87
C GLU A 24 -1.59 -7.74 15.19
N GLU A 25 -0.49 -8.41 14.83
CA GLU A 25 0.83 -7.83 15.06
C GLU A 25 1.07 -6.61 14.19
N CYS A 26 0.54 -6.62 12.97
CA CYS A 26 0.64 -5.45 12.11
C CYS A 26 -0.08 -4.26 12.74
N TYR A 27 -1.28 -4.45 13.25
CA TYR A 27 -2.00 -3.37 13.94
C TYR A 27 -1.20 -2.87 15.13
N THR A 28 -0.70 -3.78 15.95
CA THR A 28 0.06 -3.41 17.13
C THR A 28 1.27 -2.54 16.78
N PHE A 29 2.04 -2.98 15.78
CA PHE A 29 3.26 -2.27 15.41
C PHE A 29 2.97 -0.95 14.72
N PHE A 30 2.06 -0.97 13.74
CA PHE A 30 1.82 0.23 12.94
C PHE A 30 1.04 1.29 13.70
N GLU A 31 0.22 0.90 14.68
CA GLU A 31 -0.45 1.89 15.50
C GLU A 31 0.54 2.65 16.38
N ASP A 32 1.66 2.02 16.71
CA ASP A 32 2.70 2.72 17.49
C ASP A 32 3.61 3.55 16.58
N VAL A 33 3.93 3.05 15.41
CA VAL A 33 4.90 3.70 14.52
C VAL A 33 4.28 4.83 13.71
N CYS A 34 3.04 4.68 13.31
CA CYS A 34 2.35 5.63 12.46
C CYS A 34 1.27 6.38 13.21
N THR A 35 0.97 7.60 12.76
CA THR A 35 -0.26 8.23 13.20
C THR A 35 -1.43 7.54 12.50
N VAL A 36 -2.64 7.74 13.04
CA VAL A 36 -3.84 7.19 12.42
C VAL A 36 -3.96 7.66 10.97
N ASN A 37 -3.74 8.96 10.74
CA ASN A 37 -3.86 9.50 9.39
C ASN A 37 -2.83 8.92 8.43
N GLU A 38 -1.61 8.69 8.91
CA GLU A 38 -0.58 8.09 8.07
C GLU A 38 -0.98 6.69 7.64
N LEU A 39 -1.47 5.90 8.57
CA LEU A 39 -1.86 4.53 8.24
C LEU A 39 -3.07 4.49 7.31
N LEU A 40 -4.06 5.33 7.59
CA LEU A 40 -5.24 5.37 6.74
C LEU A 40 -4.90 5.88 5.35
N SER A 41 -3.94 6.80 5.25
CA SER A 41 -3.50 7.31 3.96
C SER A 41 -2.82 6.21 3.13
N LEU A 42 -1.98 5.40 3.77
CA LEU A 42 -1.38 4.26 3.08
C LEU A 42 -2.45 3.28 2.60
N SER A 43 -3.40 2.99 3.46
CA SER A 43 -4.50 2.09 3.13
C SER A 43 -5.31 2.61 1.94
N GLN A 44 -5.60 3.92 1.94
CA GLN A 44 -6.36 4.53 0.85
C GLN A 44 -5.61 4.40 -0.48
N ARG A 45 -4.30 4.69 -0.46
CA ARG A 45 -3.52 4.61 -1.69
C ARG A 45 -3.46 3.18 -2.23
N PHE A 46 -3.39 2.21 -1.33
CA PHE A 46 -3.35 0.81 -1.75
C PHE A 46 -4.69 0.40 -2.37
N GLU A 47 -5.79 0.84 -1.78
CA GLU A 47 -7.11 0.56 -2.34
C GLU A 47 -7.31 1.22 -3.68
N VAL A 48 -6.85 2.48 -3.82
CA VAL A 48 -6.91 3.19 -5.10
C VAL A 48 -6.16 2.41 -6.18
N ALA A 49 -4.95 1.92 -5.84
CA ALA A 49 -4.16 1.17 -6.81
C ALA A 49 -4.89 -0.09 -7.27
N LYS A 50 -5.51 -0.79 -6.33
CA LYS A 50 -6.27 -2.00 -6.68
C LYS A 50 -7.40 -1.67 -7.62
N MET A 51 -8.16 -0.62 -7.34
CA MET A 51 -9.29 -0.25 -8.18
C MET A 51 -8.85 0.22 -9.56
N LEU A 52 -7.71 0.91 -9.65
CA LEU A 52 -7.16 1.29 -10.95
C LEU A 52 -6.81 0.05 -11.78
N ARG A 53 -6.25 -0.95 -11.15
CA ARG A 53 -5.94 -2.20 -11.86
C ARG A 53 -7.19 -2.96 -12.26
N GLU A 54 -8.31 -2.72 -11.57
CA GLU A 54 -9.59 -3.31 -11.93
C GLU A 54 -10.33 -2.50 -12.98
N GLN A 55 -9.69 -1.48 -13.54
CA GLN A 55 -10.26 -0.65 -14.60
C GLN A 55 -11.42 0.21 -14.16
N LYS A 56 -11.46 0.56 -12.88
CA LYS A 56 -12.49 1.46 -12.38
C LYS A 56 -12.19 2.88 -12.81
N THR A 57 -13.23 3.67 -12.97
CA THR A 57 -13.07 5.08 -13.34
C THR A 57 -12.63 5.90 -12.12
N TYR A 58 -12.07 7.07 -12.38
CA TYR A 58 -11.69 7.98 -11.29
C TYR A 58 -12.89 8.33 -10.41
N LEU A 59 -14.05 8.51 -11.03
CA LEU A 59 -15.26 8.84 -10.27
C LEU A 59 -15.62 7.70 -9.31
N GLU A 60 -15.61 6.48 -9.82
CA GLU A 60 -15.92 5.32 -8.99
C GLU A 60 -14.93 5.19 -7.83
N ILE A 61 -13.65 5.42 -8.12
CA ILE A 61 -12.61 5.31 -7.10
C ILE A 61 -12.79 6.38 -6.04
N ALA A 62 -13.03 7.63 -6.47
CA ALA A 62 -13.23 8.72 -5.52
C ALA A 62 -14.43 8.46 -4.62
N GLU A 63 -15.52 7.93 -5.18
CA GLU A 63 -16.70 7.64 -4.39
C GLU A 63 -16.47 6.54 -3.38
N LYS A 64 -15.74 5.51 -3.78
CA LYS A 64 -15.49 4.38 -2.89
C LYS A 64 -14.48 4.68 -1.80
N THR A 65 -13.40 5.37 -2.17
CA THR A 65 -12.26 5.54 -1.27
C THR A 65 -12.18 6.89 -0.60
N GLY A 66 -12.90 7.88 -1.12
CA GLY A 66 -12.78 9.24 -0.62
C GLY A 66 -11.51 9.94 -1.09
N ALA A 67 -10.72 9.32 -1.95
CA ALA A 67 -9.47 9.91 -2.41
C ALA A 67 -9.75 11.06 -3.36
N SER A 68 -8.90 12.09 -3.29
CA SER A 68 -8.97 13.21 -4.22
C SER A 68 -8.46 12.78 -5.58
N THR A 69 -8.83 13.54 -6.61
CA THR A 69 -8.32 13.30 -7.96
C THR A 69 -6.80 13.36 -7.98
N ALA A 70 -6.22 14.27 -7.20
CA ALA A 70 -4.77 14.39 -7.14
C ALA A 70 -4.13 13.11 -6.58
N THR A 71 -4.73 12.54 -5.55
CA THR A 71 -4.23 11.29 -4.98
C THR A 71 -4.34 10.15 -5.98
N ILE A 72 -5.49 10.04 -6.66
CA ILE A 72 -5.69 8.98 -7.65
C ILE A 72 -4.68 9.12 -8.78
N SER A 73 -4.45 10.35 -9.27
CA SER A 73 -3.47 10.57 -10.32
C SER A 73 -2.05 10.19 -9.88
N ARG A 74 -1.71 10.51 -8.63
CA ARG A 74 -0.38 10.18 -8.11
C ARG A 74 -0.19 8.68 -8.03
N VAL A 75 -1.20 7.96 -7.54
CA VAL A 75 -1.12 6.50 -7.48
C VAL A 75 -1.03 5.91 -8.87
N ASN A 76 -1.82 6.44 -9.81
CA ASN A 76 -1.78 5.97 -11.18
C ASN A 76 -0.39 6.13 -11.79
N ARG A 77 0.26 7.26 -11.50
CA ARG A 77 1.63 7.48 -11.97
C ARG A 77 2.58 6.44 -11.39
N SER A 78 2.45 6.14 -10.09
CA SER A 78 3.30 5.14 -9.46
C SER A 78 3.08 3.75 -10.06
N LEU A 79 1.83 3.43 -10.41
CA LEU A 79 1.54 2.15 -11.05
C LEU A 79 2.21 2.02 -12.41
N ASN A 80 2.24 3.12 -13.16
CA ASN A 80 2.71 3.06 -14.55
C ASN A 80 4.19 3.37 -14.70
N TYR A 81 4.77 4.14 -13.78
CA TYR A 81 6.15 4.62 -13.92
C TYR A 81 6.98 4.44 -12.67
N GLY A 82 6.48 3.68 -11.69
CA GLY A 82 7.21 3.44 -10.45
C GLY A 82 8.06 2.18 -10.52
N ASN A 83 8.17 1.51 -9.39
CA ASN A 83 9.02 0.32 -9.23
C ASN A 83 8.25 -0.99 -9.35
N ASP A 84 7.02 -0.95 -9.80
CA ASP A 84 6.16 -2.13 -9.94
C ASP A 84 5.85 -2.80 -8.59
N GLY A 85 6.00 -2.06 -7.49
CA GLY A 85 5.77 -2.61 -6.15
C GLY A 85 4.33 -3.04 -5.92
N TYR A 86 3.38 -2.23 -6.39
CA TYR A 86 1.96 -2.61 -6.24
C TYR A 86 1.67 -3.92 -6.96
N ASP A 87 2.13 -4.02 -8.21
CA ASP A 87 1.82 -5.20 -9.01
C ASP A 87 2.47 -6.46 -8.44
N MET A 88 3.67 -6.32 -7.90
CA MET A 88 4.34 -7.43 -7.24
C MET A 88 3.50 -7.97 -6.09
N VAL A 89 3.00 -7.07 -5.26
CA VAL A 89 2.19 -7.46 -4.10
C VAL A 89 0.87 -8.03 -4.54
N PHE A 90 0.19 -7.39 -5.50
CA PHE A 90 -1.07 -7.91 -5.99
C PHE A 90 -0.93 -9.32 -6.55
N ALA A 91 0.17 -9.57 -7.27
CA ALA A 91 0.41 -10.90 -7.82
C ALA A 91 0.57 -11.95 -6.72
N ARG A 92 1.26 -11.59 -5.65
CA ARG A 92 1.46 -12.50 -4.53
C ARG A 92 0.16 -12.77 -3.79
N LEU A 93 -0.65 -11.75 -3.59
CA LEU A 93 -1.92 -11.91 -2.92
C LEU A 93 -2.88 -12.78 -3.74
N SER A 94 -2.83 -12.66 -5.05
CA SER A 94 -3.68 -13.47 -5.92
C SER A 94 -3.28 -14.94 -5.91
N LYS A 95 -1.99 -15.21 -5.81
CA LYS A 95 -1.49 -16.58 -5.88
C LYS A 95 -1.75 -17.38 -4.63
N ASP A 96 -2.08 -16.73 -3.54
CA ASP A 96 -2.31 -17.40 -2.27
C ASP A 96 -3.65 -16.97 -1.72
N PRO A 97 -4.74 -17.55 -2.24
CA PRO A 97 -6.09 -17.16 -1.79
C PRO A 97 -6.31 -17.42 -0.30
N GLU A 98 -5.60 -18.40 0.25
CA GLU A 98 -5.79 -18.69 1.68
C GLU A 98 -5.23 -17.60 2.56
N ALA A 99 -4.14 -16.97 2.11
CA ALA A 99 -3.56 -15.87 2.85
C ALA A 99 -4.52 -14.69 2.90
N THR A 100 -5.30 -14.51 1.86
CA THR A 100 -6.22 -13.38 1.79
C THR A 100 -7.51 -13.62 2.56
N GLU A 101 -7.79 -14.85 2.91
CA GLU A 101 -9.00 -15.17 3.65
C GLU A 101 -8.86 -14.85 5.13
N GLU A 102 -7.67 -14.67 5.58
CA GLU A 102 -7.45 -14.36 6.98
C GLU A 102 -7.63 -12.89 7.26
#